data_68d5e4d2ff7ac18d8f3ef2081f7b1cc8
#
_entry.id   68d5e4d2ff7ac18d8f3ef2081f7b1cc8
#
_cell.length_a   1.000
_cell.length_b   1.000
_cell.length_c   1.000
_cell.angle_alpha   90.00
_cell.angle_beta   90.00
_cell.angle_gamma   90.00
#
_symmetry.space_group_name_H-M   'P 1'
#
loop_
_entity.id
_entity.type
_entity.pdbx_description
1 polymer ?
#
loop_
_entity_poly.entity_id
_entity_poly.type
_entity_poly.pdbx_seq_one_letter_code
_entity_poly.pdbx_strand_id
1 'polypeptide(L)'
;MCELFGYSGDRVQNLSRWLAPFRERGGGKADNPDGWGVASWHDGVARLGKSSEPGFRSEQFARVASELSTRLAIAHVRKARHPPVPGMLNTHPFIHACCNREWVFAHNGMVPEVIAWQTTGPLCLPDGETDSEYAFCHLLTGIAEAYEHALRPAWLARLAQLTEKIATLGKFNFLLCDGRELIAYGHDRLHSLELDDESGRQVVIATEPLTAGPWQPFAARELRVYRDGRQIARLGGTTADSPALL
;
A
#
# COMPACT_ATOMS: atom_id res chain seq x y z
N MET A 1 -5.06 -13.99 5.58
CA MET A 1 -3.92 -13.13 5.15
C MET A 1 -4.36 -11.70 5.30
N CYS A 2 -3.43 -10.79 5.59
CA CYS A 2 -3.68 -9.35 5.64
C CYS A 2 -4.44 -8.83 4.40
N GLU A 3 -5.10 -7.70 4.52
CA GLU A 3 -5.69 -7.05 3.35
C GLU A 3 -5.30 -5.59 3.25
N LEU A 4 -5.19 -5.12 2.01
CA LEU A 4 -4.78 -3.79 1.62
C LEU A 4 -5.96 -3.02 1.04
N PHE A 5 -5.98 -1.72 1.31
CA PHE A 5 -6.86 -0.75 0.67
C PHE A 5 -6.05 0.49 0.30
N GLY A 6 -6.20 0.97 -0.93
CA GLY A 6 -5.62 2.21 -1.44
C GLY A 6 -6.66 3.05 -2.15
N TYR A 7 -6.55 4.36 -2.01
CA TYR A 7 -7.42 5.33 -2.67
C TYR A 7 -6.62 6.50 -3.24
N SER A 8 -6.93 6.89 -4.48
CA SER A 8 -6.46 8.14 -5.08
C SER A 8 -7.62 8.79 -5.84
N GLY A 9 -7.85 10.08 -5.61
CA GLY A 9 -8.90 10.86 -6.26
C GLY A 9 -8.45 12.26 -6.67
N ASP A 10 -9.08 12.84 -7.69
CA ASP A 10 -8.79 14.21 -8.16
C ASP A 10 -9.40 15.28 -7.25
N ARG A 11 -10.31 14.90 -6.36
CA ARG A 11 -10.92 15.77 -5.35
C ARG A 11 -11.12 15.02 -4.04
N VAL A 12 -11.36 15.76 -2.95
CA VAL A 12 -11.68 15.18 -1.64
C VAL A 12 -13.03 14.48 -1.71
N GLN A 13 -13.05 13.21 -1.27
CA GLN A 13 -14.25 12.38 -1.20
C GLN A 13 -14.36 11.74 0.18
N ASN A 14 -15.59 11.55 0.67
CA ASN A 14 -15.84 10.69 1.83
C ASN A 14 -15.65 9.22 1.43
N LEU A 15 -14.83 8.50 2.18
CA LEU A 15 -14.45 7.12 1.87
C LEU A 15 -15.31 6.05 2.55
N SER A 16 -16.44 6.43 3.18
CA SER A 16 -17.27 5.48 3.94
C SER A 16 -17.78 4.31 3.10
N ARG A 17 -18.11 4.54 1.82
CA ARG A 17 -18.52 3.50 0.87
C ARG A 17 -17.50 2.37 0.78
N TRP A 18 -16.21 2.68 0.93
CA TRP A 18 -15.09 1.76 0.76
C TRP A 18 -14.55 1.25 2.09
N LEU A 19 -14.39 2.14 3.07
CA LEU A 19 -13.78 1.80 4.35
C LEU A 19 -14.73 1.01 5.26
N ALA A 20 -16.05 1.19 5.17
CA ALA A 20 -16.98 0.41 5.96
C ALA A 20 -16.91 -1.10 5.63
N PRO A 21 -17.02 -1.56 4.37
CA PRO A 21 -16.84 -2.97 4.05
C PRO A 21 -15.39 -3.44 4.27
N PHE A 22 -14.37 -2.59 4.10
CA PHE A 22 -12.99 -2.93 4.38
C PHE A 22 -12.74 -3.21 5.88
N ARG A 23 -13.32 -2.39 6.76
CA ARG A 23 -13.25 -2.59 8.21
C ARG A 23 -13.73 -3.97 8.65
N GLU A 24 -14.80 -4.49 8.03
CA GLU A 24 -15.33 -5.83 8.30
C GLU A 24 -14.34 -6.96 7.98
N ARG A 25 -13.37 -6.71 7.09
CA ARG A 25 -12.29 -7.64 6.78
C ARG A 25 -11.28 -7.78 7.93
N GLY A 26 -11.31 -6.85 8.88
CA GLY A 26 -10.46 -6.83 10.09
C GLY A 26 -10.96 -7.74 11.21
N GLY A 27 -11.31 -8.98 10.92
CA GLY A 27 -11.73 -10.00 11.90
C GLY A 27 -13.22 -10.32 11.93
N GLY A 28 -14.05 -9.60 11.17
CA GLY A 28 -15.48 -9.89 11.00
C GLY A 28 -15.74 -10.88 9.85
N LYS A 29 -15.51 -10.42 8.62
CA LYS A 29 -15.71 -11.23 7.40
C LYS A 29 -14.46 -11.98 6.94
N ALA A 30 -13.27 -11.61 7.42
CA ALA A 30 -12.02 -12.28 7.11
C ALA A 30 -11.17 -12.43 8.38
N ASP A 31 -10.30 -13.44 8.42
CA ASP A 31 -9.45 -13.75 9.57
C ASP A 31 -8.20 -12.83 9.62
N ASN A 32 -8.44 -11.52 9.92
CA ASN A 32 -7.38 -10.51 10.10
C ASN A 32 -7.63 -9.70 11.40
N PRO A 33 -7.67 -10.35 12.59
CA PRO A 33 -8.05 -9.68 13.84
C PRO A 33 -6.89 -8.98 14.57
N ASP A 34 -5.67 -8.98 14.03
CA ASP A 34 -4.46 -8.68 14.78
C ASP A 34 -4.00 -7.22 14.63
N GLY A 35 -4.90 -6.35 14.19
CA GLY A 35 -4.70 -4.91 14.07
C GLY A 35 -5.24 -4.32 12.78
N TRP A 36 -5.33 -3.00 12.78
CA TRP A 36 -5.74 -2.17 11.64
C TRP A 36 -4.97 -0.86 11.63
N GLY A 37 -4.91 -0.22 10.48
CA GLY A 37 -4.42 1.14 10.36
C GLY A 37 -4.88 1.81 9.07
N VAL A 38 -4.99 3.14 9.15
CA VAL A 38 -5.37 4.02 8.05
C VAL A 38 -4.44 5.22 8.04
N ALA A 39 -3.82 5.47 6.90
CA ALA A 39 -3.09 6.70 6.61
C ALA A 39 -3.85 7.51 5.57
N SER A 40 -3.89 8.83 5.75
CA SER A 40 -4.48 9.79 4.82
C SER A 40 -3.67 11.08 4.79
N TRP A 41 -3.84 11.88 3.76
CA TRP A 41 -3.10 13.14 3.63
C TRP A 41 -4.04 14.33 3.67
N HIS A 42 -3.64 15.34 4.47
CA HIS A 42 -4.28 16.64 4.56
C HIS A 42 -3.21 17.72 4.42
N ASP A 43 -3.35 18.59 3.44
CA ASP A 43 -2.38 19.66 3.15
C ASP A 43 -0.93 19.17 3.01
N GLY A 44 -0.76 17.98 2.40
CA GLY A 44 0.54 17.37 2.15
C GLY A 44 1.17 16.64 3.34
N VAL A 45 0.50 16.64 4.51
CA VAL A 45 0.97 15.96 5.73
C VAL A 45 0.21 14.64 5.91
N ALA A 46 0.94 13.56 6.16
CA ALA A 46 0.34 12.26 6.46
C ALA A 46 -0.24 12.24 7.87
N ARG A 47 -1.44 11.67 8.00
CA ARG A 47 -2.11 11.39 9.27
C ARG A 47 -2.32 9.89 9.39
N LEU A 48 -1.83 9.32 10.47
CA LEU A 48 -1.88 7.89 10.72
C LEU A 48 -2.71 7.58 11.96
N GLY A 49 -3.73 6.75 11.80
CA GLY A 49 -4.45 6.11 12.89
C GLY A 49 -4.28 4.60 12.79
N LYS A 50 -3.85 3.94 13.87
CA LYS A 50 -3.71 2.47 13.91
C LYS A 50 -3.92 1.92 15.31
N SER A 51 -4.30 0.64 15.39
CA SER A 51 -4.48 -0.10 16.64
C SER A 51 -4.16 -1.57 16.42
N SER A 52 -3.74 -2.27 17.47
CA SER A 52 -3.56 -3.72 17.47
C SER A 52 -4.84 -4.52 17.77
N GLU A 53 -5.97 -3.85 18.00
CA GLU A 53 -7.27 -4.50 18.18
C GLU A 53 -7.90 -4.94 16.84
N PRO A 54 -8.85 -5.87 16.85
CA PRO A 54 -9.59 -6.25 15.65
C PRO A 54 -10.35 -5.09 15.03
N GLY A 55 -10.14 -4.83 13.71
CA GLY A 55 -10.73 -3.70 13.01
C GLY A 55 -12.25 -3.65 13.08
N PHE A 56 -12.93 -4.80 12.97
CA PHE A 56 -14.39 -4.86 12.97
C PHE A 56 -15.03 -4.46 14.33
N ARG A 57 -14.27 -4.56 15.45
CA ARG A 57 -14.70 -4.17 16.79
C ARG A 57 -14.25 -2.77 17.17
N SER A 58 -13.29 -2.20 16.48
CA SER A 58 -12.72 -0.90 16.80
C SER A 58 -13.72 0.23 16.56
N GLU A 59 -14.07 0.95 17.63
CA GLU A 59 -14.88 2.17 17.54
C GLU A 59 -14.12 3.29 16.84
N GLN A 60 -12.80 3.36 17.05
CA GLN A 60 -11.95 4.32 16.38
C GLN A 60 -11.94 4.07 14.87
N PHE A 61 -11.80 2.82 14.43
CA PHE A 61 -11.86 2.51 13.00
C PHE A 61 -13.26 2.75 12.43
N ALA A 62 -14.32 2.45 13.18
CA ALA A 62 -15.69 2.74 12.75
C ALA A 62 -15.89 4.25 12.49
N ARG A 63 -15.37 5.10 13.38
CA ARG A 63 -15.39 6.56 13.20
C ARG A 63 -14.58 6.99 11.98
N VAL A 64 -13.34 6.54 11.86
CA VAL A 64 -12.51 6.83 10.68
C VAL A 64 -13.22 6.37 9.39
N ALA A 65 -13.79 5.17 9.38
CA ALA A 65 -14.47 4.62 8.21
C ALA A 65 -15.72 5.42 7.80
N SER A 66 -16.41 6.08 8.74
CA SER A 66 -17.60 6.89 8.45
C SER A 66 -17.27 8.35 8.08
N GLU A 67 -16.22 8.93 8.63
CA GLU A 67 -15.95 10.36 8.59
C GLU A 67 -14.80 10.76 7.65
N LEU A 68 -13.89 9.82 7.34
CA LEU A 68 -12.70 10.15 6.56
C LEU A 68 -13.05 10.67 5.18
N SER A 69 -12.63 11.90 4.93
CA SER A 69 -12.73 12.56 3.63
C SER A 69 -11.33 13.00 3.20
N THR A 70 -10.86 12.49 2.05
CA THR A 70 -9.50 12.75 1.56
C THR A 70 -9.41 12.51 0.07
N ARG A 71 -8.28 12.90 -0.53
CA ARG A 71 -7.91 12.57 -1.92
C ARG A 71 -6.99 11.36 -2.01
N LEU A 72 -6.39 10.95 -0.88
CA LEU A 72 -5.35 9.94 -0.88
C LEU A 72 -5.36 9.18 0.45
N ALA A 73 -5.45 7.85 0.40
CA ALA A 73 -5.44 7.02 1.58
C ALA A 73 -4.80 5.64 1.32
N ILE A 74 -4.19 5.09 2.36
CA ILE A 74 -3.80 3.68 2.46
C ILE A 74 -4.38 3.13 3.75
N ALA A 75 -5.03 1.96 3.70
CA ALA A 75 -5.47 1.24 4.87
C ALA A 75 -5.04 -0.24 4.83
N HIS A 76 -4.95 -0.83 6.00
CA HIS A 76 -4.52 -2.21 6.18
C HIS A 76 -5.28 -2.86 7.34
N VAL A 77 -5.63 -4.14 7.19
CA VAL A 77 -6.07 -5.02 8.29
C VAL A 77 -5.14 -6.21 8.40
N ARG A 78 -4.68 -6.48 9.62
CA ARG A 78 -3.53 -7.34 9.89
C ARG A 78 -3.94 -8.76 10.29
N LYS A 79 -3.22 -9.74 9.73
CA LYS A 79 -3.06 -11.08 10.28
C LYS A 79 -1.59 -11.25 10.65
N ALA A 80 -1.29 -11.31 11.95
CA ALA A 80 0.07 -11.42 12.46
C ALA A 80 0.65 -12.80 12.12
N ARG A 81 1.80 -12.81 11.43
CA ARG A 81 2.53 -14.03 11.07
C ARG A 81 4.01 -13.96 11.41
N HIS A 82 4.59 -12.78 11.25
CA HIS A 82 6.01 -12.56 11.55
C HIS A 82 6.22 -11.13 12.07
N PRO A 83 6.39 -10.91 13.40
CA PRO A 83 6.14 -11.88 14.46
C PRO A 83 4.66 -12.28 14.56
N PRO A 84 4.34 -13.49 15.05
CA PRO A 84 2.97 -14.02 15.10
C PRO A 84 2.15 -13.47 16.28
N VAL A 85 2.43 -12.25 16.72
CA VAL A 85 1.75 -11.58 17.84
C VAL A 85 1.26 -10.21 17.41
N PRO A 86 0.09 -9.74 17.93
CA PRO A 86 -0.35 -8.37 17.76
C PRO A 86 0.66 -7.39 18.39
N GLY A 87 0.76 -6.20 17.81
CA GLY A 87 1.62 -5.16 18.34
C GLY A 87 1.52 -3.88 17.51
N MET A 88 1.48 -2.74 18.20
CA MET A 88 1.30 -1.44 17.58
C MET A 88 2.43 -1.11 16.59
N LEU A 89 3.68 -1.34 16.97
CA LEU A 89 4.85 -1.10 16.11
C LEU A 89 4.83 -1.99 14.86
N ASN A 90 4.30 -3.21 14.99
CA ASN A 90 4.19 -4.18 13.91
C ASN A 90 2.91 -4.03 13.07
N THR A 91 2.08 -3.03 13.33
CA THR A 91 0.82 -2.79 12.63
C THR A 91 1.02 -1.77 11.51
N HIS A 92 0.63 -2.15 10.29
CA HIS A 92 0.64 -1.29 9.11
C HIS A 92 -0.48 -0.22 9.16
N PRO A 93 -0.38 0.87 8.40
CA PRO A 93 0.77 1.26 7.56
C PRO A 93 1.96 1.72 8.39
N PHE A 94 3.16 1.59 7.83
CA PHE A 94 4.38 2.21 8.31
C PHE A 94 4.56 3.58 7.67
N ILE A 95 5.23 4.49 8.40
CA ILE A 95 5.54 5.83 7.90
C ILE A 95 7.00 6.16 8.20
N HIS A 96 7.74 6.57 7.18
CA HIS A 96 9.12 7.02 7.32
C HIS A 96 9.38 8.27 6.48
N ALA A 97 10.20 9.17 7.00
CA ALA A 97 10.63 10.35 6.26
C ALA A 97 11.83 10.03 5.37
N CYS A 98 11.75 10.40 4.10
CA CYS A 98 12.84 10.33 3.15
C CYS A 98 12.64 11.39 2.06
N CYS A 99 13.77 12.01 1.62
CA CYS A 99 13.76 12.83 0.41
C CYS A 99 12.75 14.00 0.48
N ASN A 100 12.70 14.67 1.64
CA ASN A 100 11.78 15.76 1.99
C ASN A 100 10.29 15.39 1.89
N ARG A 101 9.95 14.11 2.10
CA ARG A 101 8.58 13.59 2.11
C ARG A 101 8.37 12.57 3.20
N GLU A 102 7.11 12.42 3.57
CA GLU A 102 6.64 11.29 4.36
C GLU A 102 6.13 10.20 3.40
N TRP A 103 6.76 9.04 3.50
CA TRP A 103 6.37 7.86 2.76
C TRP A 103 5.56 6.93 3.64
N VAL A 104 4.49 6.41 3.11
CA VAL A 104 3.61 5.47 3.80
C VAL A 104 3.59 4.15 3.04
N PHE A 105 3.70 3.05 3.76
CA PHE A 105 3.78 1.71 3.19
C PHE A 105 2.88 0.71 3.91
N ALA A 106 2.21 -0.14 3.15
CA ALA A 106 1.48 -1.30 3.67
C ALA A 106 1.73 -2.51 2.77
N HIS A 107 1.93 -3.68 3.39
CA HIS A 107 2.30 -4.92 2.71
C HIS A 107 1.35 -6.06 3.08
N ASN A 108 1.01 -6.87 2.10
CA ASN A 108 0.31 -8.15 2.25
C ASN A 108 1.16 -9.26 1.62
N GLY A 109 1.79 -10.04 2.46
CA GLY A 109 2.68 -11.11 2.05
C GLY A 109 3.58 -11.58 3.18
N MET A 110 4.71 -12.17 2.83
CA MET A 110 5.75 -12.61 3.74
C MET A 110 7.06 -12.76 2.99
N VAL A 111 8.10 -12.05 3.43
CA VAL A 111 9.45 -12.00 2.83
C VAL A 111 10.53 -11.96 3.94
N PRO A 112 10.52 -12.91 4.89
CA PRO A 112 11.32 -12.82 6.13
C PRO A 112 12.83 -12.74 5.87
N GLU A 113 13.33 -13.28 4.76
CA GLU A 113 14.75 -13.24 4.42
C GLU A 113 15.26 -11.81 4.18
N VAL A 114 14.38 -10.84 3.93
CA VAL A 114 14.75 -9.43 3.76
C VAL A 114 15.36 -8.83 5.03
N ILE A 115 15.03 -9.36 6.21
CA ILE A 115 15.55 -8.91 7.51
C ILE A 115 17.07 -9.08 7.58
N ALA A 116 17.60 -10.15 6.96
CA ALA A 116 19.03 -10.44 6.95
C ALA A 116 19.82 -9.59 5.94
N TRP A 117 19.16 -8.80 5.12
CA TRP A 117 19.86 -7.95 4.16
C TRP A 117 20.57 -6.80 4.87
N GLN A 118 21.86 -6.66 4.58
CA GLN A 118 22.62 -5.52 5.08
C GLN A 118 22.33 -4.29 4.22
N THR A 119 21.92 -3.21 4.87
CA THR A 119 21.82 -1.88 4.24
C THR A 119 23.08 -1.10 4.53
N THR A 120 23.75 -0.63 3.49
CA THR A 120 24.85 0.34 3.63
C THR A 120 24.27 1.74 3.72
N GLY A 121 24.35 2.35 4.89
CA GLY A 121 23.85 3.71 5.16
C GLY A 121 22.34 3.74 5.42
N PRO A 122 21.88 3.69 6.66
CA PRO A 122 20.45 3.63 6.97
C PRO A 122 19.82 5.02 6.82
N LEU A 123 19.16 5.27 5.69
CA LEU A 123 18.20 6.37 5.56
C LEU A 123 16.88 6.05 6.27
N CYS A 124 16.65 4.78 6.56
CA CYS A 124 15.46 4.27 7.21
C CYS A 124 15.84 3.11 8.12
N LEU A 125 15.46 3.19 9.38
CA LEU A 125 15.58 2.11 10.36
C LEU A 125 14.17 1.66 10.74
N PRO A 126 13.88 0.34 10.74
CA PRO A 126 12.60 -0.16 11.23
C PRO A 126 12.41 0.16 12.72
N ASP A 127 11.20 0.58 13.10
CA ASP A 127 10.80 0.77 14.50
C ASP A 127 10.28 -0.54 15.11
N GLY A 128 9.75 -1.43 14.25
CA GLY A 128 9.24 -2.74 14.63
C GLY A 128 10.12 -3.90 14.16
N GLU A 129 9.55 -5.09 14.13
CA GLU A 129 10.26 -6.35 13.87
C GLU A 129 9.76 -7.07 12.60
N THR A 130 8.87 -6.42 11.82
CA THR A 130 8.26 -7.08 10.67
C THR A 130 9.17 -7.05 9.44
N ASP A 131 9.21 -8.15 8.71
CA ASP A 131 9.80 -8.23 7.37
C ASP A 131 9.28 -7.14 6.43
N SER A 132 8.04 -6.73 6.62
CA SER A 132 7.37 -5.67 5.87
C SER A 132 8.06 -4.32 6.04
N GLU A 133 8.39 -3.93 7.27
CA GLU A 133 9.05 -2.65 7.55
C GLU A 133 10.50 -2.66 7.10
N TYR A 134 11.21 -3.80 7.27
CA TYR A 134 12.53 -3.99 6.69
C TYR A 134 12.51 -3.86 5.16
N ALA A 135 11.54 -4.48 4.47
CA ALA A 135 11.37 -4.33 3.04
C ALA A 135 11.13 -2.87 2.64
N PHE A 136 10.28 -2.15 3.40
CA PHE A 136 10.02 -0.74 3.19
C PHE A 136 11.30 0.10 3.31
N CYS A 137 12.10 -0.09 4.35
CA CYS A 137 13.37 0.62 4.53
C CYS A 137 14.37 0.31 3.41
N HIS A 138 14.42 -0.92 2.92
CA HIS A 138 15.25 -1.28 1.75
C HIS A 138 14.79 -0.57 0.46
N LEU A 139 13.47 -0.48 0.23
CA LEU A 139 12.93 0.26 -0.91
C LEU A 139 13.29 1.73 -0.81
N LEU A 140 13.04 2.39 0.33
CA LEU A 140 13.33 3.82 0.50
C LEU A 140 14.82 4.14 0.35
N THR A 141 15.69 3.39 1.01
CA THR A 141 17.15 3.57 0.90
C THR A 141 17.59 3.39 -0.56
N GLY A 142 17.05 2.40 -1.24
CA GLY A 142 17.46 2.07 -2.60
C GLY A 142 16.96 3.04 -3.68
N ILE A 143 15.92 3.83 -3.42
CA ILE A 143 15.41 4.83 -4.37
C ILE A 143 15.83 6.26 -4.02
N ALA A 144 16.34 6.52 -2.82
CA ALA A 144 16.58 7.86 -2.28
C ALA A 144 17.44 8.71 -3.22
N GLU A 145 18.61 8.21 -3.62
CA GLU A 145 19.52 8.93 -4.52
C GLU A 145 18.86 9.23 -5.86
N ALA A 146 18.20 8.25 -6.45
CA ALA A 146 17.51 8.41 -7.72
C ALA A 146 16.29 9.35 -7.61
N TYR A 147 15.60 9.35 -6.46
CA TYR A 147 14.46 10.22 -6.23
C TYR A 147 14.86 11.69 -6.06
N GLU A 148 15.99 11.98 -5.41
CA GLU A 148 16.47 13.34 -5.17
C GLU A 148 17.11 13.99 -6.41
N HIS A 149 17.81 13.21 -7.23
CA HIS A 149 18.69 13.72 -8.27
C HIS A 149 18.29 13.33 -9.70
N ALA A 150 17.36 12.41 -9.86
CA ALA A 150 16.98 11.91 -11.17
C ALA A 150 15.56 12.32 -11.58
N LEU A 151 15.33 12.31 -12.90
CA LEU A 151 14.00 12.40 -13.46
C LEU A 151 13.14 11.21 -12.99
N ARG A 152 11.84 11.43 -12.85
CA ARG A 152 10.87 10.44 -12.40
C ARG A 152 11.04 9.02 -12.99
N PRO A 153 11.26 8.81 -14.28
CA PRO A 153 11.44 7.46 -14.83
C PRO A 153 12.56 6.66 -14.17
N ALA A 154 13.65 7.30 -13.73
CA ALA A 154 14.81 6.61 -13.18
C ALA A 154 14.53 6.02 -11.78
N TRP A 155 13.94 6.79 -10.85
CA TRP A 155 13.64 6.26 -9.53
C TRP A 155 12.51 5.22 -9.57
N LEU A 156 11.53 5.37 -10.47
CA LEU A 156 10.46 4.39 -10.62
C LEU A 156 11.00 3.06 -11.19
N ALA A 157 11.91 3.11 -12.17
CA ALA A 157 12.59 1.92 -12.67
C ALA A 157 13.43 1.26 -11.56
N ARG A 158 14.11 2.05 -10.72
CA ARG A 158 14.87 1.55 -9.58
C ARG A 158 13.95 0.90 -8.54
N LEU A 159 12.82 1.53 -8.23
CA LEU A 159 11.80 0.94 -7.35
C LEU A 159 11.33 -0.42 -7.89
N ALA A 160 11.02 -0.51 -9.18
CA ALA A 160 10.58 -1.75 -9.80
C ALA A 160 11.65 -2.86 -9.69
N GLN A 161 12.93 -2.54 -9.95
CA GLN A 161 14.03 -3.51 -9.81
C GLN A 161 14.16 -4.03 -8.36
N LEU A 162 14.10 -3.14 -7.38
CA LEU A 162 14.17 -3.52 -5.96
C LEU A 162 12.96 -4.36 -5.54
N THR A 163 11.78 -3.98 -6.03
CA THR A 163 10.53 -4.72 -5.80
C THR A 163 10.64 -6.14 -6.32
N GLU A 164 11.12 -6.33 -7.55
CA GLU A 164 11.32 -7.65 -8.14
C GLU A 164 12.33 -8.48 -7.33
N LYS A 165 13.41 -7.85 -6.87
CA LYS A 165 14.40 -8.54 -6.04
C LYS A 165 13.79 -9.01 -4.71
N ILE A 166 12.98 -8.18 -4.02
CA ILE A 166 12.28 -8.58 -2.79
C ILE A 166 11.24 -9.65 -3.09
N ALA A 167 10.50 -9.53 -4.19
CA ALA A 167 9.47 -10.47 -4.60
C ALA A 167 9.98 -11.89 -4.93
N THR A 168 11.31 -12.08 -5.09
CA THR A 168 11.91 -13.44 -5.18
C THR A 168 11.95 -14.16 -3.84
N LEU A 169 11.84 -13.44 -2.72
CA LEU A 169 11.88 -13.99 -1.36
C LEU A 169 10.53 -14.54 -0.90
N GLY A 170 9.43 -14.13 -1.56
CA GLY A 170 8.10 -14.56 -1.19
C GLY A 170 6.98 -13.68 -1.73
N LYS A 171 5.79 -13.77 -1.14
CA LYS A 171 4.65 -12.95 -1.54
C LYS A 171 4.84 -11.51 -1.09
N PHE A 172 4.73 -10.57 -2.04
CA PHE A 172 5.05 -9.16 -1.81
C PHE A 172 4.05 -8.24 -2.50
N ASN A 173 2.77 -8.26 -2.08
CA ASN A 173 1.81 -7.26 -2.52
C ASN A 173 1.92 -6.01 -1.64
N PHE A 174 2.03 -4.83 -2.20
CA PHE A 174 2.15 -3.63 -1.38
C PHE A 174 1.46 -2.40 -1.97
N LEU A 175 1.20 -1.44 -1.09
CA LEU A 175 0.87 -0.06 -1.40
C LEU A 175 1.94 0.85 -0.81
N LEU A 176 2.41 1.82 -1.59
CA LEU A 176 3.39 2.83 -1.22
C LEU A 176 2.89 4.20 -1.66
N CYS A 177 3.06 5.22 -0.83
CA CYS A 177 2.63 6.57 -1.16
C CYS A 177 3.61 7.61 -0.60
N ASP A 178 3.91 8.65 -1.42
CA ASP A 178 4.76 9.79 -1.07
C ASP A 178 3.96 11.08 -0.79
N GLY A 179 2.63 10.94 -0.57
CA GLY A 179 1.72 12.07 -0.41
C GLY A 179 1.22 12.69 -1.71
N ARG A 180 1.66 12.21 -2.86
CA ARG A 180 1.23 12.63 -4.20
C ARG A 180 0.81 11.48 -5.08
N GLU A 181 1.57 10.40 -5.06
CA GLU A 181 1.37 9.23 -5.89
C GLU A 181 1.08 8.00 -5.04
N LEU A 182 0.04 7.28 -5.42
CA LEU A 182 -0.24 5.96 -4.89
C LEU A 182 0.38 4.93 -5.83
N ILE A 183 1.33 4.17 -5.32
CA ILE A 183 2.03 3.10 -6.02
C ILE A 183 1.51 1.78 -5.48
N ALA A 184 1.12 0.89 -6.37
CA ALA A 184 0.62 -0.43 -6.01
C ALA A 184 1.39 -1.50 -6.77
N TYR A 185 1.84 -2.53 -6.08
CA TYR A 185 2.46 -3.70 -6.69
C TYR A 185 1.65 -4.94 -6.36
N GLY A 186 1.17 -5.61 -7.40
CA GLY A 186 0.44 -6.87 -7.32
C GLY A 186 1.36 -8.05 -7.61
N HIS A 187 1.79 -8.76 -6.57
CA HIS A 187 2.50 -10.03 -6.74
C HIS A 187 1.56 -11.12 -7.25
N ASP A 188 0.43 -11.30 -6.55
CA ASP A 188 -0.57 -12.33 -6.84
C ASP A 188 -2.03 -11.94 -6.50
N ARG A 189 -2.26 -10.82 -5.82
CA ARG A 189 -3.58 -10.48 -5.25
C ARG A 189 -3.78 -8.98 -5.07
N LEU A 190 -4.05 -8.27 -6.12
CA LEU A 190 -4.60 -6.92 -6.04
C LEU A 190 -5.64 -6.72 -7.16
N HIS A 191 -6.62 -5.87 -6.87
CA HIS A 191 -7.64 -5.42 -7.81
C HIS A 191 -7.70 -3.90 -7.79
N SER A 192 -8.01 -3.30 -8.92
CA SER A 192 -8.33 -1.87 -9.03
C SER A 192 -9.74 -1.67 -9.56
N LEU A 193 -10.39 -0.62 -9.08
CA LEU A 193 -11.64 -0.10 -9.62
C LEU A 193 -11.42 1.38 -9.96
N GLU A 194 -11.45 1.70 -11.24
CA GLU A 194 -11.35 3.07 -11.73
C GLU A 194 -12.75 3.60 -12.03
N LEU A 195 -13.05 4.79 -11.52
CA LEU A 195 -14.33 5.47 -11.70
C LEU A 195 -14.07 6.90 -12.18
N ASP A 196 -14.87 7.33 -13.15
CA ASP A 196 -14.89 8.72 -13.64
C ASP A 196 -16.37 9.11 -13.79
N ASP A 197 -16.91 9.79 -12.80
CA ASP A 197 -18.30 10.17 -12.70
C ASP A 197 -18.47 11.62 -12.16
N GLU A 198 -19.68 12.04 -11.86
CA GLU A 198 -19.97 13.38 -11.34
C GLU A 198 -19.22 13.71 -10.03
N SER A 199 -18.86 12.68 -9.24
CA SER A 199 -18.04 12.84 -8.03
C SER A 199 -16.55 13.02 -8.31
N GLY A 200 -16.12 12.88 -9.58
CA GLY A 200 -14.75 13.04 -10.05
C GLY A 200 -14.09 11.72 -10.38
N ARG A 201 -12.81 11.83 -10.76
CA ARG A 201 -11.99 10.64 -11.05
C ARG A 201 -11.44 10.07 -9.77
N GLN A 202 -11.54 8.76 -9.64
CA GLN A 202 -11.04 8.03 -8.50
C GLN A 202 -10.59 6.63 -8.87
N VAL A 203 -9.59 6.14 -8.18
CA VAL A 203 -9.18 4.74 -8.20
C VAL A 203 -9.19 4.19 -6.79
N VAL A 204 -9.77 3.02 -6.66
CA VAL A 204 -9.76 2.20 -5.45
C VAL A 204 -8.94 0.95 -5.73
N ILE A 205 -8.01 0.63 -4.83
CA ILE A 205 -7.20 -0.58 -4.89
C ILE A 205 -7.52 -1.41 -3.65
N ALA A 206 -7.70 -2.70 -3.82
CA ALA A 206 -7.95 -3.61 -2.70
C ALA A 206 -7.38 -5.00 -2.99
N THR A 207 -7.04 -5.73 -1.94
CA THR A 207 -6.64 -7.15 -2.06
C THR A 207 -7.76 -7.98 -2.70
N GLU A 208 -9.01 -7.75 -2.27
CA GLU A 208 -10.22 -8.37 -2.81
C GLU A 208 -11.26 -7.27 -3.10
N PRO A 209 -12.10 -7.42 -4.12
CA PRO A 209 -13.21 -6.50 -4.37
C PRO A 209 -14.05 -6.22 -3.11
N LEU A 210 -14.27 -4.94 -2.81
CA LEU A 210 -15.01 -4.50 -1.63
C LEU A 210 -16.50 -4.34 -1.90
N THR A 211 -16.86 -4.11 -3.16
CA THR A 211 -18.23 -3.87 -3.63
C THR A 211 -18.45 -4.59 -4.97
N ALA A 212 -19.68 -4.72 -5.39
CA ALA A 212 -19.98 -5.06 -6.77
C ALA A 212 -19.43 -3.95 -7.70
N GLY A 213 -18.95 -4.34 -8.89
CA GLY A 213 -18.40 -3.41 -9.88
C GLY A 213 -17.39 -4.06 -10.82
N PRO A 214 -16.89 -3.31 -11.79
CA PRO A 214 -15.94 -3.81 -12.80
C PRO A 214 -14.49 -3.79 -12.28
N TRP A 215 -14.23 -4.41 -11.13
CA TRP A 215 -12.90 -4.56 -10.59
C TRP A 215 -11.99 -5.31 -11.55
N GLN A 216 -10.82 -4.77 -11.79
CA GLN A 216 -9.79 -5.35 -12.66
C GLN A 216 -8.66 -5.93 -11.82
N PRO A 217 -8.32 -7.21 -11.96
CA PRO A 217 -7.17 -7.78 -11.28
C PRO A 217 -5.87 -7.16 -11.80
N PHE A 218 -4.88 -7.05 -10.94
CA PHE A 218 -3.51 -6.82 -11.37
C PHE A 218 -2.97 -8.07 -12.06
N ALA A 219 -2.20 -7.89 -13.13
CA ALA A 219 -1.39 -8.97 -13.62
C ALA A 219 -0.31 -9.36 -12.59
N ALA A 220 0.17 -10.59 -12.63
CA ALA A 220 1.22 -11.00 -11.71
C ALA A 220 2.47 -10.14 -11.89
N ARG A 221 3.03 -9.68 -10.77
CA ARG A 221 4.22 -8.82 -10.72
C ARG A 221 4.06 -7.49 -11.46
N GLU A 222 2.89 -6.92 -11.36
CA GLU A 222 2.57 -5.64 -11.98
C GLU A 222 2.66 -4.50 -10.96
N LEU A 223 3.40 -3.44 -11.33
CA LEU A 223 3.47 -2.19 -10.60
C LEU A 223 2.69 -1.11 -11.37
N ARG A 224 1.73 -0.49 -10.70
CA ARG A 224 0.95 0.64 -11.20
C ARG A 224 1.14 1.87 -10.33
N VAL A 225 1.17 3.04 -10.96
CA VAL A 225 1.26 4.32 -10.25
C VAL A 225 0.06 5.16 -10.60
N TYR A 226 -0.57 5.71 -9.57
CA TYR A 226 -1.77 6.54 -9.69
C TYR A 226 -1.54 7.92 -9.10
N ARG A 227 -2.07 8.93 -9.78
CA ARG A 227 -2.14 10.31 -9.30
C ARG A 227 -3.47 10.91 -9.69
N ASP A 228 -4.13 11.59 -8.73
CA ASP A 228 -5.40 12.27 -8.96
C ASP A 228 -6.45 11.36 -9.67
N GLY A 229 -6.59 10.13 -9.17
CA GLY A 229 -7.53 9.15 -9.70
C GLY A 229 -7.18 8.56 -11.09
N ARG A 230 -5.97 8.80 -11.62
CA ARG A 230 -5.53 8.28 -12.93
C ARG A 230 -4.29 7.41 -12.81
N GLN A 231 -4.25 6.33 -13.57
CA GLN A 231 -3.03 5.58 -13.78
C GLN A 231 -2.08 6.40 -14.67
N ILE A 232 -0.88 6.66 -14.16
CA ILE A 232 0.14 7.49 -14.82
C ILE A 232 1.41 6.73 -15.18
N ALA A 233 1.56 5.50 -14.67
CA ALA A 233 2.60 4.57 -15.08
C ALA A 233 2.20 3.13 -14.79
N ARG A 234 2.82 2.21 -15.56
CA ARG A 234 2.68 0.76 -15.41
C ARG A 234 4.01 0.11 -15.78
N LEU A 235 4.50 -0.81 -14.95
CA LEU A 235 5.72 -1.57 -15.17
C LEU A 235 5.49 -3.05 -14.80
N GLY A 236 6.17 -3.95 -15.49
CA GLY A 236 5.98 -5.39 -15.28
C GLY A 236 4.62 -5.87 -15.75
N GLY A 237 4.16 -6.99 -15.19
CA GLY A 237 2.92 -7.64 -15.60
C GLY A 237 3.11 -8.43 -16.90
N THR A 238 3.51 -9.69 -16.80
CA THR A 238 3.43 -10.62 -17.93
C THR A 238 1.96 -10.93 -18.17
N THR A 239 1.33 -10.24 -19.13
CA THR A 239 0.14 -10.79 -19.77
C THR A 239 0.62 -11.92 -20.68
N ALA A 240 -0.05 -13.08 -20.62
CA ALA A 240 0.24 -14.23 -21.47
C ALA A 240 0.06 -13.96 -22.98
N ASP A 241 -0.35 -12.72 -23.36
CA ASP A 241 -0.60 -12.28 -24.72
C ASP A 241 0.00 -10.88 -24.99
N SER A 242 1.32 -10.75 -24.98
CA SER A 242 1.98 -9.65 -25.68
C SER A 242 2.84 -10.23 -26.77
N PRO A 243 2.50 -10.03 -28.08
CA PRO A 243 3.40 -10.39 -29.15
C PRO A 243 4.68 -9.59 -28.99
N ALA A 244 5.82 -10.27 -29.03
CA ALA A 244 7.13 -9.66 -29.10
C ALA A 244 7.13 -8.62 -30.22
N LEU A 245 7.38 -7.36 -29.89
CA LEU A 245 7.73 -6.36 -30.89
C LEU A 245 9.12 -6.72 -31.43
N LEU A 246 9.11 -7.15 -32.67
CA LEU A 246 10.28 -7.32 -33.51
C LEU A 246 10.96 -5.96 -33.82
#